data_3a5eff96e7facaf1527c6c749ce2d92e
#
_entry.id   3a5eff96e7facaf1527c6c749ce2d92e
#
_cell.length_a   1.000
_cell.length_b   1.000
_cell.length_c   1.000
_cell.angle_alpha   90.00
_cell.angle_beta   90.00
_cell.angle_gamma   90.00
#
_symmetry.space_group_name_H-M   'P 1'
#
loop_
_entity.id
_entity.type
_entity.pdbx_description
1 polymer ?
#
loop_
_entity_poly.entity_id
_entity_poly.type
_entity_poly.pdbx_seq_one_letter_code
_entity_poly.pdbx_strand_id
1 'polypeptide(L)'
;MLRQASPHSWTGEYAVEAVDLVKDFSEKRAVDGVSLAVPAGSIFGLLGPNGAGKTTTLRMLLGIIEPSSGERRVLGQTRPIEAAHRIGYLPEERGLYPSMNAREGIAFMGALRGLKLKEARRRADRLLEENGLSDWAKKPIRTLSKGMAQTVQLLGTLVHEPRLIVLDEPFSGLDPINQGKLERLIRSRAEDGVTIIFSTHVIAHAERLCESIAIIAEGRVAFKGRVDEARERLRPIVRLRTRESDGAWRSALPSTARNEAGEWIFELPATGPEPLLKALIDGGAGIETLAIERPGLHEAFVAIAGDAAARAMEEEPVE
;
A
#
# COMPACT_ATOMS: atom_id res chain seq x y z
N MET A 1 19.98 21.59 8.75
CA MET A 1 20.93 20.72 8.01
C MET A 1 20.19 20.18 6.81
N LEU A 2 20.50 20.67 5.60
CA LEU A 2 19.94 20.14 4.36
C LEU A 2 20.52 18.73 4.18
N ARG A 3 19.69 17.68 4.21
CA ARG A 3 20.10 16.33 3.83
C ARG A 3 20.60 16.41 2.40
N GLN A 4 21.87 16.05 2.16
CA GLN A 4 22.36 15.87 0.81
C GLN A 4 21.50 14.78 0.16
N ALA A 5 20.91 15.11 -0.99
CA ALA A 5 20.09 14.16 -1.73
C ALA A 5 20.93 12.91 -2.04
N SER A 6 20.40 11.74 -1.67
CA SER A 6 21.00 10.47 -2.04
C SER A 6 21.15 10.38 -3.57
N PRO A 7 22.22 9.79 -4.10
CA PRO A 7 22.39 9.59 -5.55
C PRO A 7 21.23 8.79 -6.18
N HIS A 8 20.40 8.14 -5.35
CA HIS A 8 19.25 7.35 -5.78
C HIS A 8 17.94 8.14 -5.79
N SER A 9 17.90 9.40 -5.29
CA SER A 9 16.68 10.22 -5.29
C SER A 9 16.38 10.78 -6.68
N TRP A 10 15.10 10.84 -7.03
CA TRP A 10 14.57 11.65 -8.12
C TRP A 10 14.47 13.10 -7.63
N THR A 11 14.84 14.07 -8.47
CA THR A 11 14.87 15.50 -8.10
C THR A 11 13.65 16.28 -8.55
N GLY A 12 12.73 15.67 -9.31
CA GLY A 12 11.43 16.26 -9.66
C GLY A 12 10.46 16.18 -8.47
N GLU A 13 9.42 17.01 -8.47
CA GLU A 13 8.39 17.02 -7.42
C GLU A 13 7.62 15.70 -7.38
N TYR A 14 7.25 15.17 -8.56
CA TYR A 14 6.54 13.90 -8.70
C TYR A 14 7.38 12.87 -9.45
N ALA A 15 7.49 11.67 -8.91
CA ALA A 15 8.12 10.54 -9.59
C ALA A 15 7.20 9.90 -10.64
N VAL A 16 5.89 9.97 -10.41
CA VAL A 16 4.87 9.49 -11.33
C VAL A 16 3.72 10.48 -11.39
N GLU A 17 3.30 10.79 -12.61
CA GLU A 17 2.10 11.58 -12.91
C GLU A 17 1.26 10.81 -13.93
N ALA A 18 -0.03 10.75 -13.71
CA ALA A 18 -0.99 10.16 -14.62
C ALA A 18 -2.23 11.05 -14.67
N VAL A 19 -2.74 11.28 -15.88
CA VAL A 19 -3.91 12.10 -16.13
C VAL A 19 -4.88 11.33 -17.01
N ASP A 20 -6.07 11.07 -16.47
CA ASP A 20 -7.22 10.47 -17.14
C ASP A 20 -6.87 9.16 -17.88
N LEU A 21 -6.06 8.29 -17.25
CA LEU A 21 -5.70 7.02 -17.84
C LEU A 21 -6.93 6.13 -18.02
N VAL A 22 -7.12 5.64 -19.24
CA VAL A 22 -8.17 4.68 -19.58
C VAL A 22 -7.54 3.43 -20.18
N LYS A 23 -8.07 2.26 -19.81
CA LYS A 23 -7.75 1.01 -20.47
C LYS A 23 -8.98 0.20 -20.76
N ASP A 24 -9.26 0.06 -22.04
CA ASP A 24 -10.27 -0.84 -22.57
C ASP A 24 -9.60 -2.14 -23.04
N PHE A 25 -10.13 -3.26 -22.62
CA PHE A 25 -9.93 -4.58 -23.21
C PHE A 25 -11.21 -4.94 -24.00
N SER A 26 -11.15 -5.98 -24.83
CA SER A 26 -12.24 -6.31 -25.75
C SER A 26 -13.64 -6.38 -25.11
N GLU A 27 -13.74 -6.82 -23.87
CA GLU A 27 -15.01 -7.05 -23.16
C GLU A 27 -15.22 -6.18 -21.93
N LYS A 28 -14.18 -5.46 -21.47
CA LYS A 28 -14.22 -4.73 -20.20
C LYS A 28 -13.32 -3.51 -20.20
N ARG A 29 -13.86 -2.39 -19.68
CA ARG A 29 -13.04 -1.25 -19.28
C ARG A 29 -12.44 -1.55 -17.91
N ALA A 30 -11.13 -1.80 -17.88
CA ALA A 30 -10.43 -2.16 -16.67
C ALA A 30 -9.95 -0.94 -15.87
N VAL A 31 -9.70 0.18 -16.54
CA VAL A 31 -9.32 1.47 -15.93
C VAL A 31 -10.09 2.57 -16.64
N ASP A 32 -10.69 3.47 -15.87
CA ASP A 32 -11.61 4.48 -16.36
C ASP A 32 -11.32 5.86 -15.74
N GLY A 33 -10.44 6.64 -16.41
CA GLY A 33 -10.11 7.99 -16.01
C GLY A 33 -9.24 8.10 -14.76
N VAL A 34 -8.30 7.18 -14.55
CA VAL A 34 -7.41 7.22 -13.37
C VAL A 34 -6.40 8.36 -13.50
N SER A 35 -6.47 9.31 -12.54
CA SER A 35 -5.52 10.41 -12.40
C SER A 35 -4.86 10.38 -11.04
N LEU A 36 -3.53 10.28 -11.01
CA LEU A 36 -2.74 10.25 -9.79
C LEU A 36 -1.39 10.96 -9.93
N ALA A 37 -0.84 11.42 -8.81
CA ALA A 37 0.49 11.99 -8.72
C ALA A 37 1.20 11.41 -7.50
N VAL A 38 2.38 10.85 -7.70
CA VAL A 38 3.17 10.22 -6.63
C VAL A 38 4.37 11.12 -6.32
N PRO A 39 4.42 11.71 -5.12
CA PRO A 39 5.55 12.56 -4.72
C PRO A 39 6.86 11.78 -4.74
N ALA A 40 7.94 12.46 -5.12
CA ALA A 40 9.27 11.87 -5.11
C ALA A 40 9.72 11.50 -3.70
N GLY A 41 10.36 10.35 -3.53
CA GLY A 41 10.88 9.87 -2.25
C GLY A 41 9.82 9.42 -1.25
N SER A 42 8.54 9.29 -1.66
CA SER A 42 7.45 8.85 -0.80
C SER A 42 7.12 7.36 -0.97
N ILE A 43 6.40 6.81 0.01
CA ILE A 43 5.74 5.51 -0.10
C ILE A 43 4.26 5.77 -0.41
N PHE A 44 3.81 5.32 -1.58
CA PHE A 44 2.46 5.50 -2.09
C PHE A 44 1.73 4.17 -2.21
N GLY A 45 0.54 4.08 -1.60
CA GLY A 45 -0.31 2.89 -1.65
C GLY A 45 -1.38 2.98 -2.73
N LEU A 46 -1.51 1.95 -3.55
CA LEU A 46 -2.60 1.79 -4.51
C LEU A 46 -3.55 0.71 -3.99
N LEU A 47 -4.63 1.13 -3.35
CA LEU A 47 -5.55 0.27 -2.61
C LEU A 47 -6.79 -0.08 -3.44
N GLY A 48 -7.37 -1.22 -3.18
CA GLY A 48 -8.63 -1.63 -3.82
C GLY A 48 -8.81 -3.14 -3.82
N PRO A 49 -10.02 -3.64 -4.03
CA PRO A 49 -10.30 -5.06 -4.12
C PRO A 49 -9.64 -5.69 -5.35
N ASN A 50 -9.67 -7.02 -5.40
CA ASN A 50 -9.20 -7.75 -6.58
C ASN A 50 -10.07 -7.39 -7.80
N GLY A 51 -9.42 -7.23 -8.95
CA GLY A 51 -10.12 -6.80 -10.17
C GLY A 51 -10.48 -5.31 -10.25
N ALA A 52 -10.12 -4.49 -9.25
CA ALA A 52 -10.38 -3.04 -9.26
C ALA A 52 -9.58 -2.24 -10.30
N GLY A 53 -8.58 -2.84 -10.96
CA GLY A 53 -7.75 -2.17 -11.97
C GLY A 53 -6.36 -1.77 -11.48
N LYS A 54 -5.94 -2.14 -10.24
CA LYS A 54 -4.64 -1.79 -9.66
C LYS A 54 -3.47 -2.24 -10.54
N THR A 55 -3.35 -3.55 -10.78
CA THR A 55 -2.29 -4.14 -11.63
C THR A 55 -2.27 -3.54 -13.03
N THR A 56 -3.44 -3.33 -13.65
CA THR A 56 -3.54 -2.71 -14.97
C THR A 56 -3.01 -1.28 -14.94
N THR A 57 -3.36 -0.51 -13.91
CA THR A 57 -2.84 0.86 -13.72
C THR A 57 -1.32 0.84 -13.57
N LEU A 58 -0.75 -0.01 -12.70
CA LEU A 58 0.70 -0.14 -12.53
C LEU A 58 1.40 -0.54 -13.84
N ARG A 59 0.85 -1.49 -14.59
CA ARG A 59 1.41 -1.92 -15.88
C ARG A 59 1.36 -0.81 -16.94
N MET A 60 0.33 0.04 -16.93
CA MET A 60 0.28 1.23 -17.79
C MET A 60 1.37 2.24 -17.38
N LEU A 61 1.51 2.55 -16.10
CA LEU A 61 2.56 3.46 -15.61
C LEU A 61 3.97 2.98 -16.00
N LEU A 62 4.19 1.67 -16.00
CA LEU A 62 5.47 1.07 -16.38
C LEU A 62 5.71 0.96 -17.89
N GLY A 63 4.70 1.25 -18.71
CA GLY A 63 4.79 1.06 -20.17
C GLY A 63 4.78 -0.41 -20.61
N ILE A 64 4.32 -1.31 -19.74
CA ILE A 64 4.11 -2.73 -20.08
C ILE A 64 2.84 -2.89 -20.91
N ILE A 65 1.83 -2.07 -20.61
CA ILE A 65 0.58 -1.96 -21.36
C ILE A 65 0.40 -0.50 -21.77
N GLU A 66 0.05 -0.24 -23.04
CA GLU A 66 -0.30 1.10 -23.46
C GLU A 66 -1.74 1.44 -23.02
N PRO A 67 -1.98 2.65 -22.49
CA PRO A 67 -3.34 3.13 -22.22
C PRO A 67 -4.14 3.27 -23.52
N SER A 68 -5.45 3.12 -23.45
CA SER A 68 -6.37 3.43 -24.55
C SER A 68 -6.50 4.94 -24.76
N SER A 69 -6.41 5.72 -23.66
CA SER A 69 -6.34 7.19 -23.66
C SER A 69 -5.75 7.67 -22.34
N GLY A 70 -5.47 8.99 -22.25
CA GLY A 70 -4.84 9.63 -21.11
C GLY A 70 -3.33 9.74 -21.26
N GLU A 71 -2.72 10.43 -20.32
CA GLU A 71 -1.28 10.73 -20.34
C GLU A 71 -0.60 10.24 -19.08
N ARG A 72 0.69 9.89 -19.21
CA ARG A 72 1.54 9.50 -18.06
C ARG A 72 2.93 10.08 -18.20
N ARG A 73 3.55 10.34 -17.05
CA ARG A 73 4.95 10.71 -16.97
C ARG A 73 5.58 9.96 -15.79
N VAL A 74 6.69 9.28 -16.04
CA VAL A 74 7.40 8.49 -15.02
C VAL A 74 8.86 8.89 -15.02
N LEU A 75 9.36 9.34 -13.88
CA LEU A 75 10.70 9.92 -13.74
C LEU A 75 11.02 10.94 -14.83
N GLY A 76 10.04 11.81 -15.14
CA GLY A 76 10.14 12.86 -16.15
C GLY A 76 9.96 12.39 -17.60
N GLN A 77 9.78 11.10 -17.87
CA GLN A 77 9.63 10.53 -19.21
C GLN A 77 8.17 10.24 -19.54
N THR A 78 7.70 10.68 -20.68
CA THR A 78 6.36 10.33 -21.21
C THR A 78 6.31 8.91 -21.76
N ARG A 79 7.46 8.35 -22.13
CA ARG A 79 7.65 6.94 -22.49
C ARG A 79 8.39 6.22 -21.38
N PRO A 80 7.70 5.48 -20.48
CA PRO A 80 8.31 4.88 -19.29
C PRO A 80 9.46 3.93 -19.59
N ILE A 81 9.49 3.33 -20.77
CA ILE A 81 10.57 2.44 -21.21
C ILE A 81 11.93 3.15 -21.23
N GLU A 82 11.98 4.47 -21.47
CA GLU A 82 13.21 5.26 -21.44
C GLU A 82 13.79 5.39 -20.03
N ALA A 83 12.93 5.29 -19.00
CA ALA A 83 13.31 5.27 -17.59
C ALA A 83 13.49 3.86 -17.02
N ALA A 84 13.26 2.79 -17.79
CA ALA A 84 13.20 1.41 -17.29
C ALA A 84 14.45 0.97 -16.50
N HIS A 85 15.64 1.49 -16.84
CA HIS A 85 16.89 1.23 -16.12
C HIS A 85 16.96 1.87 -14.72
N ARG A 86 16.02 2.77 -14.39
CA ARG A 86 15.86 3.43 -13.08
C ARG A 86 14.63 2.95 -12.32
N ILE A 87 13.91 1.96 -12.87
CA ILE A 87 12.66 1.44 -12.31
C ILE A 87 12.85 -0.02 -11.92
N GLY A 88 12.54 -0.35 -10.67
CA GLY A 88 12.37 -1.70 -10.20
C GLY A 88 10.89 -2.09 -10.24
N TYR A 89 10.57 -3.26 -10.78
CA TYR A 89 9.21 -3.78 -10.78
C TYR A 89 9.16 -5.20 -10.25
N LEU A 90 8.34 -5.40 -9.22
CA LEU A 90 7.99 -6.69 -8.66
C LEU A 90 6.55 -7.01 -9.09
N PRO A 91 6.31 -7.91 -10.04
CA PRO A 91 4.97 -8.36 -10.36
C PRO A 91 4.41 -9.29 -9.27
N GLU A 92 3.08 -9.39 -9.18
CA GLU A 92 2.39 -10.34 -8.30
C GLU A 92 2.79 -11.79 -8.59
N GLU A 93 2.89 -12.16 -9.88
CA GLU A 93 3.33 -13.48 -10.29
C GLU A 93 4.86 -13.62 -10.21
N ARG A 94 5.31 -14.82 -9.89
CA ARG A 94 6.74 -15.10 -9.79
C ARG A 94 7.41 -15.13 -11.14
N GLY A 95 8.35 -14.21 -11.36
CA GLY A 95 9.12 -14.09 -12.59
C GLY A 95 10.52 -14.69 -12.54
N LEU A 96 10.85 -15.50 -11.52
CA LEU A 96 12.17 -16.12 -11.38
C LEU A 96 12.25 -17.45 -12.12
N TYR A 97 13.40 -17.72 -12.74
CA TYR A 97 13.68 -19.01 -13.36
C TYR A 97 14.01 -20.05 -12.29
N PRO A 98 13.17 -21.11 -12.10
CA PRO A 98 13.33 -22.06 -10.99
C PRO A 98 14.65 -22.84 -10.99
N SER A 99 15.26 -23.04 -12.17
CA SER A 99 16.54 -23.74 -12.35
C SER A 99 17.76 -22.88 -12.09
N MET A 100 17.64 -21.56 -12.11
CA MET A 100 18.74 -20.66 -11.76
C MET A 100 19.00 -20.72 -10.25
N ASN A 101 20.25 -20.46 -9.83
CA ASN A 101 20.51 -20.21 -8.42
C ASN A 101 20.16 -18.75 -8.04
N ALA A 102 19.97 -18.50 -6.74
CA ALA A 102 19.49 -17.22 -6.24
C ALA A 102 20.39 -16.05 -6.70
N ARG A 103 21.72 -16.19 -6.60
CA ARG A 103 22.68 -15.18 -7.05
C ARG A 103 22.56 -14.85 -8.54
N GLU A 104 22.53 -15.89 -9.37
CA GLU A 104 22.43 -15.71 -10.81
C GLU A 104 21.07 -15.13 -11.21
N GLY A 105 19.98 -15.52 -10.54
CA GLY A 105 18.65 -14.93 -10.76
C GLY A 105 18.63 -13.42 -10.48
N ILE A 106 19.17 -12.98 -9.35
CA ILE A 106 19.31 -11.56 -9.01
C ILE A 106 20.23 -10.86 -10.01
N ALA A 107 21.39 -11.44 -10.31
CA ALA A 107 22.36 -10.85 -11.23
C ALA A 107 21.81 -10.71 -12.66
N PHE A 108 21.01 -11.68 -13.10
CA PHE A 108 20.32 -11.65 -14.40
C PHE A 108 19.33 -10.48 -14.47
N MET A 109 18.52 -10.27 -13.43
CA MET A 109 17.62 -9.11 -13.36
C MET A 109 18.39 -7.79 -13.45
N GLY A 110 19.54 -7.68 -12.78
CA GLY A 110 20.42 -6.52 -12.87
C GLY A 110 21.00 -6.31 -14.27
N ALA A 111 21.40 -7.38 -14.93
CA ALA A 111 21.93 -7.33 -16.31
C ALA A 111 20.86 -6.85 -17.30
N LEU A 112 19.60 -7.28 -17.16
CA LEU A 112 18.48 -6.78 -17.96
C LEU A 112 18.24 -5.26 -17.78
N ARG A 113 18.72 -4.68 -16.65
CA ARG A 113 18.67 -3.24 -16.37
C ARG A 113 19.97 -2.50 -16.68
N GLY A 114 20.91 -3.14 -17.40
CA GLY A 114 22.12 -2.52 -17.93
C GLY A 114 23.36 -2.69 -17.05
N LEU A 115 23.30 -3.42 -15.93
CA LEU A 115 24.49 -3.71 -15.15
C LEU A 115 25.40 -4.71 -15.89
N LYS A 116 26.71 -4.50 -15.82
CA LYS A 116 27.67 -5.53 -16.23
C LYS A 116 27.50 -6.76 -15.32
N LEU A 117 27.49 -7.97 -15.88
CA LEU A 117 27.20 -9.21 -15.14
C LEU A 117 28.12 -9.41 -13.92
N LYS A 118 29.40 -9.05 -14.02
CA LYS A 118 30.34 -9.10 -12.89
C LYS A 118 29.89 -8.20 -11.72
N GLU A 119 29.45 -6.98 -12.04
CA GLU A 119 28.93 -6.04 -11.04
C GLU A 119 27.59 -6.51 -10.47
N ALA A 120 26.68 -6.98 -11.32
CA ALA A 120 25.39 -7.51 -10.89
C ALA A 120 25.56 -8.70 -9.92
N ARG A 121 26.51 -9.61 -10.16
CA ARG A 121 26.84 -10.72 -9.25
C ARG A 121 27.38 -10.21 -7.91
N ARG A 122 28.29 -9.23 -7.93
CA ARG A 122 28.83 -8.63 -6.70
C ARG A 122 27.74 -8.01 -5.84
N ARG A 123 26.81 -7.27 -6.48
CA ARG A 123 25.66 -6.66 -5.79
C ARG A 123 24.69 -7.73 -5.30
N ALA A 124 24.45 -8.79 -6.08
CA ALA A 124 23.63 -9.90 -5.67
C ALA A 124 24.17 -10.61 -4.42
N ASP A 125 25.49 -10.87 -4.37
CA ASP A 125 26.13 -11.48 -3.18
C ASP A 125 25.93 -10.58 -1.95
N ARG A 126 26.16 -9.27 -2.06
CA ARG A 126 25.93 -8.30 -0.98
C ARG A 126 24.46 -8.30 -0.50
N LEU A 127 23.51 -8.19 -1.43
CA LEU A 127 22.08 -8.18 -1.09
C LEU A 127 21.63 -9.47 -0.42
N LEU A 128 22.13 -10.63 -0.86
CA LEU A 128 21.85 -11.92 -0.22
C LEU A 128 22.42 -11.97 1.20
N GLU A 129 23.63 -11.46 1.41
CA GLU A 129 24.26 -11.38 2.73
C GLU A 129 23.47 -10.48 3.68
N GLU A 130 23.14 -9.25 3.27
CA GLU A 130 22.35 -8.28 4.03
C GLU A 130 20.97 -8.82 4.44
N ASN A 131 20.42 -9.79 3.69
CA ASN A 131 19.12 -10.39 3.94
C ASN A 131 19.19 -11.81 4.53
N GLY A 132 20.37 -12.28 4.96
CA GLY A 132 20.57 -13.58 5.61
C GLY A 132 20.35 -14.77 4.69
N LEU A 133 20.62 -14.61 3.38
CA LEU A 133 20.44 -15.62 2.35
C LEU A 133 21.76 -16.10 1.72
N SER A 134 22.92 -15.82 2.33
CA SER A 134 24.24 -16.20 1.81
C SER A 134 24.36 -17.69 1.51
N ASP A 135 23.87 -18.56 2.42
CA ASP A 135 23.92 -20.01 2.26
C ASP A 135 23.07 -20.53 1.08
N TRP A 136 22.17 -19.69 0.60
CA TRP A 136 21.25 -20.00 -0.50
C TRP A 136 21.70 -19.43 -1.85
N ALA A 137 22.76 -18.61 -1.86
CA ALA A 137 23.23 -17.91 -3.05
C ALA A 137 23.46 -18.83 -4.25
N LYS A 138 24.03 -20.02 -4.01
CA LYS A 138 24.35 -21.02 -5.04
C LYS A 138 23.30 -22.14 -5.18
N LYS A 139 22.22 -22.12 -4.39
CA LYS A 139 21.16 -23.13 -4.45
C LYS A 139 20.10 -22.73 -5.48
N PRO A 140 19.52 -23.71 -6.21
CA PRO A 140 18.45 -23.45 -7.17
C PRO A 140 17.23 -22.80 -6.50
N ILE A 141 16.62 -21.82 -7.17
CA ILE A 141 15.45 -21.08 -6.67
C ILE A 141 14.28 -22.01 -6.32
N ARG A 142 14.11 -23.11 -7.07
CA ARG A 142 13.07 -24.13 -6.77
C ARG A 142 13.20 -24.78 -5.39
N THR A 143 14.36 -24.72 -4.75
CA THR A 143 14.61 -25.29 -3.41
C THR A 143 14.36 -24.32 -2.28
N LEU A 144 14.07 -23.07 -2.59
CA LEU A 144 13.77 -22.03 -1.62
C LEU A 144 12.32 -22.17 -1.11
N SER A 145 12.08 -21.77 0.14
CA SER A 145 10.71 -21.58 0.62
C SER A 145 10.01 -20.46 -0.16
N LYS A 146 8.68 -20.39 -0.08
CA LYS A 146 7.87 -19.36 -0.74
C LYS A 146 8.37 -17.95 -0.38
N GLY A 147 8.59 -17.69 0.92
CA GLY A 147 9.08 -16.40 1.40
C GLY A 147 10.51 -16.08 0.95
N MET A 148 11.41 -17.07 0.95
CA MET A 148 12.78 -16.89 0.46
C MET A 148 12.81 -16.56 -1.04
N ALA A 149 12.01 -17.25 -1.85
CA ALA A 149 11.91 -17.00 -3.28
C ALA A 149 11.35 -15.58 -3.55
N GLN A 150 10.36 -15.15 -2.78
CA GLN A 150 9.83 -13.78 -2.83
C GLN A 150 10.91 -12.75 -2.50
N THR A 151 11.69 -12.99 -1.43
CA THR A 151 12.82 -12.12 -1.07
C THR A 151 13.84 -12.06 -2.21
N VAL A 152 14.23 -13.19 -2.80
CA VAL A 152 15.17 -13.23 -3.94
C VAL A 152 14.63 -12.45 -5.13
N GLN A 153 13.34 -12.54 -5.43
CA GLN A 153 12.71 -11.77 -6.51
C GLN A 153 12.74 -10.27 -6.23
N LEU A 154 12.44 -9.88 -4.99
CA LEU A 154 12.54 -8.49 -4.56
C LEU A 154 13.98 -7.96 -4.65
N LEU A 155 14.98 -8.73 -4.20
CA LEU A 155 16.39 -8.36 -4.32
C LEU A 155 16.82 -8.19 -5.79
N GLY A 156 16.27 -9.01 -6.70
CA GLY A 156 16.44 -8.83 -8.15
C GLY A 156 15.86 -7.52 -8.66
N THR A 157 14.76 -7.07 -8.06
CA THR A 157 14.13 -5.77 -8.36
C THR A 157 14.98 -4.58 -7.90
N LEU A 158 15.81 -4.78 -6.88
CA LEU A 158 16.61 -3.73 -6.23
C LEU A 158 18.07 -3.67 -6.70
N VAL A 159 18.61 -4.73 -7.30
CA VAL A 159 20.04 -4.90 -7.57
C VAL A 159 20.67 -3.81 -8.44
N HIS A 160 19.89 -3.16 -9.29
CA HIS A 160 20.32 -2.05 -10.15
C HIS A 160 20.14 -0.66 -9.50
N GLU A 161 19.77 -0.62 -8.20
CA GLU A 161 19.61 0.62 -7.42
C GLU A 161 18.61 1.60 -8.08
N PRO A 162 17.32 1.17 -8.23
CA PRO A 162 16.32 1.98 -8.88
C PRO A 162 15.98 3.26 -8.10
N ARG A 163 15.46 4.28 -8.80
CA ARG A 163 14.90 5.51 -8.21
C ARG A 163 13.40 5.42 -7.92
N LEU A 164 12.72 4.52 -8.63
CA LEU A 164 11.32 4.17 -8.45
C LEU A 164 11.19 2.66 -8.31
N ILE A 165 10.50 2.21 -7.28
CA ILE A 165 10.17 0.80 -7.06
C ILE A 165 8.65 0.67 -7.14
N VAL A 166 8.18 -0.23 -7.99
CA VAL A 166 6.76 -0.59 -8.11
C VAL A 166 6.58 -2.03 -7.71
N LEU A 167 5.73 -2.28 -6.72
CA LEU A 167 5.49 -3.60 -6.14
C LEU A 167 4.00 -3.94 -6.28
N ASP A 168 3.69 -5.00 -6.98
CA ASP A 168 2.31 -5.47 -7.18
C ASP A 168 2.02 -6.60 -6.22
N GLU A 169 1.12 -6.37 -5.24
CA GLU A 169 0.74 -7.28 -4.14
C GLU A 169 1.95 -7.94 -3.43
N PRO A 170 2.94 -7.16 -2.96
CA PRO A 170 4.23 -7.70 -2.50
C PRO A 170 4.15 -8.55 -1.24
N PHE A 171 3.07 -8.43 -0.47
CA PHE A 171 2.86 -9.14 0.81
C PHE A 171 2.11 -10.46 0.64
N SER A 172 1.52 -10.71 -0.54
CA SER A 172 0.70 -11.89 -0.81
C SER A 172 1.46 -13.19 -0.54
N GLY A 173 0.85 -14.06 0.28
CA GLY A 173 1.39 -15.38 0.61
C GLY A 173 2.70 -15.36 1.41
N LEU A 174 3.03 -14.27 2.09
CA LEU A 174 4.11 -14.19 3.07
C LEU A 174 3.58 -14.40 4.49
N ASP A 175 4.33 -15.14 5.30
CA ASP A 175 4.09 -15.22 6.74
C ASP A 175 4.42 -13.88 7.44
N PRO A 176 3.90 -13.64 8.65
CA PRO A 176 4.07 -12.36 9.36
C PRO A 176 5.53 -11.93 9.57
N ILE A 177 6.46 -12.89 9.73
CA ILE A 177 7.89 -12.59 9.92
C ILE A 177 8.48 -12.03 8.63
N ASN A 178 8.16 -12.64 7.49
CA ASN A 178 8.64 -12.20 6.18
C ASN A 178 7.94 -10.90 5.73
N GLN A 179 6.65 -10.70 6.07
CA GLN A 179 5.98 -9.41 5.89
C GLN A 179 6.71 -8.29 6.63
N GLY A 180 7.06 -8.50 7.91
CA GLY A 180 7.80 -7.51 8.69
C GLY A 180 9.22 -7.21 8.14
N LYS A 181 9.90 -8.20 7.55
CA LYS A 181 11.19 -7.98 6.86
C LYS A 181 10.99 -7.11 5.62
N LEU A 182 9.98 -7.40 4.82
CA LEU A 182 9.65 -6.62 3.62
C LEU A 182 9.27 -5.18 3.97
N GLU A 183 8.45 -4.95 5.00
CA GLU A 183 8.10 -3.61 5.46
C GLU A 183 9.34 -2.79 5.85
N ARG A 184 10.29 -3.40 6.59
CA ARG A 184 11.56 -2.74 6.94
C ARG A 184 12.38 -2.38 5.72
N LEU A 185 12.45 -3.28 4.75
CA LEU A 185 13.19 -3.03 3.51
C LEU A 185 12.56 -1.88 2.70
N ILE A 186 11.24 -1.85 2.58
CA ILE A 186 10.50 -0.75 1.93
C ILE A 186 10.82 0.58 2.62
N ARG A 187 10.71 0.65 3.95
CA ARG A 187 11.02 1.87 4.72
C ARG A 187 12.46 2.33 4.51
N SER A 188 13.43 1.41 4.63
CA SER A 188 14.84 1.74 4.44
C SER A 188 15.10 2.33 3.05
N ARG A 189 14.48 1.79 1.99
CA ARG A 189 14.66 2.35 0.64
C ARG A 189 14.01 3.72 0.48
N ALA A 190 12.87 3.96 1.12
CA ALA A 190 12.25 5.29 1.13
C ALA A 190 13.10 6.32 1.89
N GLU A 191 13.70 5.92 3.02
CA GLU A 191 14.66 6.74 3.77
C GLU A 191 15.91 7.10 2.95
N ASP A 192 16.32 6.21 2.03
CA ASP A 192 17.37 6.48 1.03
C ASP A 192 16.90 7.43 -0.09
N GLY A 193 15.65 7.89 -0.07
CA GLY A 193 15.07 8.82 -1.07
C GLY A 193 14.51 8.13 -2.31
N VAL A 194 14.34 6.82 -2.29
CA VAL A 194 13.70 6.05 -3.37
C VAL A 194 12.18 6.20 -3.28
N THR A 195 11.52 6.46 -4.41
CA THR A 195 10.05 6.47 -4.47
C THR A 195 9.54 5.05 -4.56
N ILE A 196 8.51 4.73 -3.78
CA ILE A 196 7.93 3.39 -3.76
C ILE A 196 6.42 3.47 -4.00
N ILE A 197 5.92 2.70 -4.94
CA ILE A 197 4.50 2.47 -5.15
C ILE A 197 4.24 0.99 -4.90
N PHE A 198 3.25 0.66 -4.08
CA PHE A 198 2.79 -0.71 -4.00
C PHE A 198 1.28 -0.81 -4.06
N SER A 199 0.80 -1.86 -4.75
CA SER A 199 -0.60 -2.23 -4.72
C SER A 199 -0.85 -3.19 -3.56
N THR A 200 -2.02 -3.08 -2.96
CA THR A 200 -2.49 -4.07 -1.99
C THR A 200 -4.01 -4.00 -1.81
N HIS A 201 -4.60 -5.13 -1.45
CA HIS A 201 -5.96 -5.22 -0.91
C HIS A 201 -5.94 -5.29 0.63
N VAL A 202 -4.77 -5.50 1.26
CA VAL A 202 -4.62 -5.56 2.72
C VAL A 202 -4.32 -4.18 3.28
N ILE A 203 -5.35 -3.52 3.79
CA ILE A 203 -5.31 -2.12 4.25
C ILE A 203 -4.27 -1.87 5.34
N ALA A 204 -4.08 -2.84 6.24
CA ALA A 204 -3.12 -2.71 7.35
C ALA A 204 -1.67 -2.44 6.90
N HIS A 205 -1.25 -2.94 5.73
CA HIS A 205 0.08 -2.64 5.19
C HIS A 205 0.19 -1.18 4.73
N ALA A 206 -0.85 -0.67 4.06
CA ALA A 206 -0.89 0.72 3.63
C ALA A 206 -0.92 1.68 4.82
N GLU A 207 -1.71 1.36 5.85
CA GLU A 207 -1.81 2.15 7.07
C GLU A 207 -0.48 2.28 7.80
N ARG A 208 0.33 1.22 7.80
CA ARG A 208 1.65 1.23 8.43
C ARG A 208 2.74 1.90 7.60
N LEU A 209 2.66 1.82 6.28
CA LEU A 209 3.78 2.18 5.40
C LEU A 209 3.57 3.50 4.65
N CYS A 210 2.32 3.81 4.25
CA CYS A 210 2.06 4.91 3.32
C CYS A 210 1.85 6.24 4.03
N GLU A 211 2.35 7.30 3.42
CA GLU A 211 1.95 8.67 3.72
C GLU A 211 0.73 9.08 2.89
N SER A 212 0.69 8.61 1.65
CA SER A 212 -0.37 8.92 0.69
C SER A 212 -0.84 7.67 -0.03
N ILE A 213 -2.13 7.67 -0.39
CA ILE A 213 -2.80 6.53 -1.02
C ILE A 213 -3.71 6.98 -2.15
N ALA A 214 -4.00 6.07 -3.06
CA ALA A 214 -5.18 6.12 -3.90
C ALA A 214 -6.01 4.85 -3.72
N ILE A 215 -7.31 5.01 -3.52
CA ILE A 215 -8.28 3.91 -3.46
C ILE A 215 -8.90 3.77 -4.84
N ILE A 216 -8.72 2.62 -5.46
CA ILE A 216 -9.34 2.27 -6.75
C ILE A 216 -10.50 1.32 -6.51
N ALA A 217 -11.65 1.68 -7.05
CA ALA A 217 -12.84 0.84 -7.10
C ALA A 217 -13.42 0.90 -8.53
N GLU A 218 -13.76 -0.25 -9.09
CA GLU A 218 -14.38 -0.38 -10.42
C GLU A 218 -13.63 0.38 -11.53
N GLY A 219 -12.29 0.36 -11.49
CA GLY A 219 -11.43 1.02 -12.46
C GLY A 219 -11.26 2.54 -12.27
N ARG A 220 -11.85 3.13 -11.24
CA ARG A 220 -11.83 4.58 -10.97
C ARG A 220 -11.16 4.89 -9.64
N VAL A 221 -10.61 6.11 -9.52
CA VAL A 221 -10.10 6.61 -8.24
C VAL A 221 -11.27 7.10 -7.39
N ALA A 222 -11.63 6.35 -6.36
CA ALA A 222 -12.63 6.73 -5.37
C ALA A 222 -12.09 7.74 -4.34
N PHE A 223 -10.79 7.66 -4.05
CA PHE A 223 -10.07 8.60 -3.17
C PHE A 223 -8.61 8.68 -3.57
N LYS A 224 -8.01 9.86 -3.42
CA LYS A 224 -6.56 10.08 -3.40
C LYS A 224 -6.22 11.17 -2.40
N GLY A 225 -5.17 10.96 -1.61
CA GLY A 225 -4.74 11.91 -0.58
C GLY A 225 -3.87 11.24 0.47
N ARG A 226 -3.66 11.93 1.58
CA ARG A 226 -2.94 11.38 2.73
C ARG A 226 -3.81 10.33 3.44
N VAL A 227 -3.14 9.40 4.13
CA VAL A 227 -3.84 8.38 4.95
C VAL A 227 -4.73 9.05 6.00
N ASP A 228 -4.25 10.11 6.65
CA ASP A 228 -5.02 10.84 7.67
C ASP A 228 -6.25 11.54 7.07
N GLU A 229 -6.15 12.11 5.86
CA GLU A 229 -7.29 12.72 5.15
C GLU A 229 -8.38 11.68 4.82
N ALA A 230 -7.99 10.43 4.53
CA ALA A 230 -8.96 9.35 4.34
C ALA A 230 -9.71 9.05 5.65
N ARG A 231 -9.00 8.97 6.78
CA ARG A 231 -9.58 8.73 8.11
C ARG A 231 -10.48 9.87 8.58
N GLU A 232 -10.12 11.12 8.29
CA GLU A 232 -10.88 12.32 8.65
C GLU A 232 -12.23 12.43 7.92
N ARG A 233 -12.46 11.63 6.87
CA ARG A 233 -13.79 11.54 6.24
C ARG A 233 -14.83 10.87 7.12
N LEU A 234 -14.42 10.14 8.13
CA LEU A 234 -15.29 9.51 9.10
C LEU A 234 -15.27 10.27 10.43
N ARG A 235 -16.39 10.28 11.10
CA ARG A 235 -16.47 10.81 12.47
C ARG A 235 -15.85 9.82 13.46
N PRO A 236 -15.20 10.32 14.53
CA PRO A 236 -14.73 9.45 15.60
C PRO A 236 -15.87 8.61 16.18
N ILE A 237 -15.55 7.41 16.60
CA ILE A 237 -16.49 6.50 17.26
C ILE A 237 -16.34 6.62 18.77
N VAL A 238 -17.45 6.81 19.45
CA VAL A 238 -17.53 6.79 20.91
C VAL A 238 -17.91 5.41 21.37
N ARG A 239 -17.11 4.86 22.31
CA ARG A 239 -17.42 3.67 23.09
C ARG A 239 -17.65 4.07 24.52
N LEU A 240 -18.84 3.85 25.01
CA LEU A 240 -19.28 4.24 26.34
C LEU A 240 -19.81 3.05 27.13
N ARG A 241 -19.26 2.79 28.29
CA ARG A 241 -19.82 1.85 29.27
C ARG A 241 -20.24 2.62 30.50
N THR A 242 -21.44 2.35 30.96
CA THR A 242 -22.06 2.99 32.11
C THR A 242 -22.39 1.96 33.16
N ARG A 243 -22.40 2.36 34.45
CA ARG A 243 -22.73 1.50 35.58
C ARG A 243 -24.19 0.98 35.48
N GLU A 244 -25.08 1.86 35.07
CA GLU A 244 -26.49 1.52 34.87
C GLU A 244 -26.81 1.49 33.38
N SER A 245 -27.55 0.49 32.94
CA SER A 245 -27.89 0.29 31.53
C SER A 245 -28.92 1.27 31.00
N ASP A 246 -29.63 2.00 31.89
CA ASP A 246 -30.67 2.97 31.54
C ASP A 246 -30.69 4.16 32.51
N GLY A 247 -31.19 5.32 32.04
CA GLY A 247 -31.24 6.55 32.80
C GLY A 247 -31.53 7.78 31.95
N ALA A 248 -31.66 8.95 32.60
CA ALA A 248 -31.94 10.21 31.92
C ALA A 248 -30.83 10.58 30.90
N TRP A 249 -29.61 10.11 31.12
CA TRP A 249 -28.46 10.31 30.26
C TRP A 249 -28.62 9.71 28.85
N ARG A 250 -29.51 8.71 28.66
CA ARG A 250 -29.75 8.11 27.34
C ARG A 250 -30.24 9.12 26.29
N SER A 251 -30.92 10.17 26.74
CA SER A 251 -31.40 11.24 25.85
C SER A 251 -30.24 12.04 25.24
N ALA A 252 -29.02 11.95 25.80
CA ALA A 252 -27.81 12.57 25.27
C ALA A 252 -27.15 11.75 24.16
N LEU A 253 -27.53 10.47 24.00
CA LEU A 253 -27.02 9.61 22.93
C LEU A 253 -27.72 9.91 21.61
N PRO A 254 -27.02 9.87 20.47
CA PRO A 254 -27.65 9.97 19.17
C PRO A 254 -28.57 8.77 18.93
N SER A 255 -29.58 8.94 18.08
CA SER A 255 -30.54 7.87 17.72
C SER A 255 -29.86 6.67 17.02
N THR A 256 -28.66 6.87 16.51
CA THR A 256 -27.81 5.83 15.86
C THR A 256 -27.00 5.02 16.87
N ALA A 257 -27.04 5.37 18.17
CA ALA A 257 -26.32 4.65 19.21
C ALA A 257 -26.81 3.20 19.34
N ARG A 258 -25.87 2.25 19.32
CA ARG A 258 -26.14 0.81 19.48
C ARG A 258 -25.55 0.36 20.80
N ASN A 259 -26.25 -0.57 21.47
CA ASN A 259 -25.72 -1.23 22.66
C ASN A 259 -25.29 -2.65 22.29
N GLU A 260 -24.01 -2.93 22.42
CA GLU A 260 -23.42 -4.23 22.15
C GLU A 260 -22.76 -4.75 23.43
N ALA A 261 -23.30 -5.81 24.00
CA ALA A 261 -22.78 -6.42 25.23
C ALA A 261 -22.56 -5.45 26.42
N GLY A 262 -23.45 -4.43 26.57
CA GLY A 262 -23.36 -3.44 27.64
C GLY A 262 -22.46 -2.23 27.31
N GLU A 263 -21.94 -2.14 26.11
CA GLU A 263 -21.18 -1.00 25.60
C GLU A 263 -22.01 -0.25 24.55
N TRP A 264 -22.14 1.05 24.70
CA TRP A 264 -22.78 1.93 23.74
C TRP A 264 -21.76 2.38 22.71
N ILE A 265 -22.06 2.18 21.42
CA ILE A 265 -21.20 2.51 20.28
C ILE A 265 -21.96 3.46 19.37
N PHE A 266 -21.39 4.62 19.09
CA PHE A 266 -21.99 5.63 18.23
C PHE A 266 -20.95 6.60 17.69
N GLU A 267 -21.28 7.32 16.60
CA GLU A 267 -20.44 8.39 16.08
C GLU A 267 -20.44 9.60 17.03
N LEU A 268 -19.28 10.20 17.22
CA LEU A 268 -19.16 11.41 18.01
C LEU A 268 -20.05 12.53 17.42
N PRO A 269 -20.96 13.14 18.21
CA PRO A 269 -21.78 14.24 17.75
C PRO A 269 -20.93 15.41 17.18
N ALA A 270 -21.49 16.14 16.20
CA ALA A 270 -20.80 17.27 15.57
C ALA A 270 -20.47 18.40 16.57
N THR A 271 -21.14 18.45 17.71
CA THR A 271 -20.89 19.39 18.80
C THR A 271 -19.59 19.12 19.57
N GLY A 272 -18.94 17.98 19.31
CA GLY A 272 -17.70 17.59 19.99
C GLY A 272 -17.92 16.81 21.28
N PRO A 273 -16.81 16.40 21.94
CA PRO A 273 -16.87 15.55 23.13
C PRO A 273 -17.33 16.27 24.40
N GLU A 274 -17.03 17.57 24.55
CA GLU A 274 -17.32 18.30 25.79
C GLU A 274 -18.84 18.42 26.09
N PRO A 275 -19.70 18.80 25.12
CA PRO A 275 -21.15 18.82 25.34
C PRO A 275 -21.72 17.42 25.62
N LEU A 276 -21.22 16.40 24.95
CA LEU A 276 -21.60 15.02 25.19
C LEU A 276 -21.26 14.60 26.62
N LEU A 277 -20.02 14.79 27.05
CA LEU A 277 -19.57 14.46 28.41
C LEU A 277 -20.40 15.19 29.47
N LYS A 278 -20.63 16.49 29.26
CA LYS A 278 -21.47 17.26 30.20
C LYS A 278 -22.86 16.67 30.30
N ALA A 279 -23.51 16.39 29.18
CA ALA A 279 -24.88 15.82 29.19
C ALA A 279 -24.94 14.43 29.84
N LEU A 280 -23.92 13.58 29.65
CA LEU A 280 -23.81 12.27 30.29
C LEU A 280 -23.66 12.41 31.81
N ILE A 281 -22.80 13.33 32.29
CA ILE A 281 -22.56 13.55 33.72
C ILE A 281 -23.80 14.14 34.38
N ASP A 282 -24.39 15.19 33.78
CA ASP A 282 -25.59 15.85 34.30
C ASP A 282 -26.80 14.89 34.34
N GLY A 283 -26.85 13.94 33.38
CA GLY A 283 -27.86 12.88 33.32
C GLY A 283 -27.61 11.70 34.25
N GLY A 284 -26.51 11.71 35.01
CA GLY A 284 -26.16 10.65 35.98
C GLY A 284 -25.70 9.33 35.35
N ALA A 285 -25.00 9.37 34.23
CA ALA A 285 -24.59 8.17 33.46
C ALA A 285 -23.71 7.17 34.24
N GLY A 286 -23.04 7.58 35.33
CA GLY A 286 -22.13 6.71 36.06
C GLY A 286 -21.08 6.08 35.14
N ILE A 287 -20.35 6.91 34.40
CA ILE A 287 -19.41 6.48 33.36
C ILE A 287 -18.33 5.56 33.96
N GLU A 288 -18.23 4.32 33.48
CA GLU A 288 -17.17 3.38 33.83
C GLU A 288 -16.00 3.49 32.85
N THR A 289 -16.29 3.50 31.54
CA THR A 289 -15.31 3.73 30.51
C THR A 289 -15.89 4.62 29.42
N LEU A 290 -15.07 5.52 28.89
CA LEU A 290 -15.38 6.29 27.69
C LEU A 290 -14.11 6.38 26.85
N ALA A 291 -14.21 5.89 25.63
CA ALA A 291 -13.17 6.00 24.63
C ALA A 291 -13.72 6.74 23.40
N ILE A 292 -12.91 7.61 22.84
CA ILE A 292 -13.19 8.27 21.56
C ILE A 292 -12.11 7.84 20.61
N GLU A 293 -12.47 6.95 19.69
CA GLU A 293 -11.54 6.31 18.76
C GLU A 293 -11.68 6.95 17.38
N ARG A 294 -10.58 7.34 16.79
CA ARG A 294 -10.59 7.73 15.37
C ARG A 294 -10.67 6.46 14.53
N PRO A 295 -11.55 6.41 13.52
CA PRO A 295 -11.62 5.29 12.60
C PRO A 295 -10.25 5.01 11.97
N GLY A 296 -9.94 3.73 11.78
CA GLY A 296 -8.76 3.30 11.05
C GLY A 296 -8.91 3.50 9.54
N LEU A 297 -7.85 3.21 8.81
CA LEU A 297 -7.89 3.26 7.35
C LEU A 297 -8.85 2.19 6.77
N HIS A 298 -9.07 1.09 7.49
CA HIS A 298 -9.99 0.04 7.06
C HIS A 298 -11.44 0.56 6.99
N GLU A 299 -11.93 1.19 8.05
CA GLU A 299 -13.27 1.77 8.09
C GLU A 299 -13.42 2.87 7.04
N ALA A 300 -12.40 3.70 6.87
CA ALA A 300 -12.38 4.73 5.84
C ALA A 300 -12.45 4.11 4.43
N PHE A 301 -11.73 3.03 4.19
CA PHE A 301 -11.75 2.31 2.92
C PHE A 301 -13.15 1.76 2.62
N VAL A 302 -13.78 1.07 3.58
CA VAL A 302 -15.15 0.54 3.44
C VAL A 302 -16.14 1.65 3.08
N ALA A 303 -16.08 2.78 3.78
CA ALA A 303 -16.96 3.91 3.52
C ALA A 303 -16.72 4.56 2.14
N ILE A 304 -15.47 4.64 1.69
CA ILE A 304 -15.09 5.28 0.42
C ILE A 304 -15.34 4.37 -0.79
N ALA A 305 -14.96 3.10 -0.67
CA ALA A 305 -15.05 2.14 -1.78
C ALA A 305 -16.45 1.53 -1.93
N GLY A 306 -17.30 1.70 -0.91
CA GLY A 306 -18.67 1.15 -0.85
C GLY A 306 -18.72 -0.33 -0.45
N ASP A 307 -19.91 -0.78 -0.06
CA ASP A 307 -20.12 -2.11 0.49
C ASP A 307 -19.77 -3.27 -0.47
N ALA A 308 -19.92 -3.06 -1.77
CA ALA A 308 -19.60 -4.09 -2.78
C ALA A 308 -18.11 -4.36 -2.88
N ALA A 309 -17.29 -3.30 -2.79
CA ALA A 309 -15.85 -3.42 -2.81
C ALA A 309 -15.30 -3.96 -1.49
N ALA A 310 -15.95 -3.66 -0.37
CA ALA A 310 -15.59 -4.17 0.94
C ALA A 310 -15.86 -5.69 1.05
N ARG A 311 -16.99 -6.17 0.60
CA ARG A 311 -17.33 -7.60 0.60
C ARG A 311 -16.37 -8.45 -0.23
N ALA A 312 -15.89 -7.93 -1.35
CA ALA A 312 -14.89 -8.62 -2.19
C ALA A 312 -13.53 -8.80 -1.48
N MET A 313 -13.26 -8.04 -0.40
CA MET A 313 -12.03 -8.20 0.41
C MET A 313 -12.23 -9.15 1.59
N GLU A 314 -13.46 -9.36 2.06
CA GLU A 314 -13.78 -10.28 3.15
C GLU A 314 -13.90 -11.74 2.69
N GLU A 315 -14.17 -11.97 1.39
CA GLU A 315 -14.36 -13.32 0.82
C GLU A 315 -13.04 -14.06 0.51
N GLU A 316 -11.86 -13.40 0.65
CA GLU A 316 -10.60 -14.11 0.54
C GLU A 316 -10.22 -14.75 1.89
N PRO A 317 -10.23 -16.09 2.01
CA PRO A 317 -9.75 -16.77 3.22
C PRO A 317 -8.27 -16.42 3.42
N VAL A 318 -7.93 -16.07 4.66
CA VAL A 318 -6.55 -16.03 5.13
C VAL A 318 -6.01 -17.46 5.07
N GLU A 319 -5.34 -17.82 3.96
CA GLU A 319 -4.61 -19.08 3.83
C GLU A 319 -3.32 -19.07 4.69
#